data_e7172e0cddae9018992f84b7634c46d4
#
_entry.id   e7172e0cddae9018992f84b7634c46d4
#
_cell.length_a   1.000
_cell.length_b   1.000
_cell.length_c   1.000
_cell.angle_alpha   90.00
_cell.angle_beta   90.00
_cell.angle_gamma   90.00
#
_symmetry.space_group_name_H-M   'P 1'
#
loop_
_entity.id
_entity.type
_entity.pdbx_description
1 polymer ?
#
loop_
_entity_poly.entity_id
_entity_poly.type
_entity_poly.pdbx_seq_one_letter_code
_entity_poly.pdbx_strand_id
1 'polypeptide(L)'
;VSNPIVVLGARIVDGRPSRMLEFRLRRALEVWSAAPAPLVVSGFGEAEVMADWLLVRGVPEASIVLEPQARSTNENLERSRELFPDAAYLTVVTSGFHVLRTRVWAWHLGIPVRLVAAPTPETSRAKNYAREVVALPHSVARVAWRRFVRRVFGR
;
A
#
# COMPACT_ATOMS: atom_id res chain seq x y z
N VAL A 1 10.12 18.24 5.87
CA VAL A 1 9.34 17.02 6.15
C VAL A 1 8.90 16.41 4.83
N SER A 2 9.37 15.20 4.53
CA SER A 2 9.05 14.54 3.26
C SER A 2 7.81 13.67 3.42
N ASN A 3 6.85 13.82 2.51
CA ASN A 3 5.69 12.94 2.43
C ASN A 3 6.06 11.76 1.54
N PRO A 4 6.22 10.54 2.06
CA PRO A 4 6.69 9.42 1.27
C PRO A 4 5.62 8.89 0.32
N ILE A 5 6.08 8.25 -0.76
CA ILE A 5 5.27 7.43 -1.63
C ILE A 5 5.37 6.00 -1.11
N VAL A 6 4.24 5.34 -0.86
CA VAL A 6 4.17 3.97 -0.33
C VAL A 6 3.53 3.07 -1.37
N VAL A 7 4.26 2.05 -1.83
CA VAL A 7 3.73 1.03 -2.73
C VAL A 7 3.33 -0.18 -1.92
N LEU A 8 2.04 -0.51 -1.95
CA LEU A 8 1.56 -1.73 -1.29
C LEU A 8 1.90 -2.95 -2.12
N GLY A 9 2.51 -3.94 -1.48
CA GLY A 9 2.84 -5.21 -2.08
C GLY A 9 1.62 -5.97 -2.61
N ALA A 10 1.89 -6.90 -3.49
CA ALA A 10 0.97 -7.85 -4.03
C ALA A 10 1.72 -9.17 -4.30
N ARG A 11 1.18 -10.03 -5.11
CA ARG A 11 1.76 -11.36 -5.35
C ARG A 11 3.09 -11.28 -6.12
N ILE A 12 4.06 -12.09 -5.71
CA ILE A 12 5.27 -12.45 -6.46
C ILE A 12 5.02 -13.77 -7.21
N VAL A 13 5.50 -13.88 -8.43
CA VAL A 13 5.43 -15.07 -9.27
C VAL A 13 6.82 -15.33 -9.86
N ASP A 14 7.37 -16.51 -9.60
CA ASP A 14 8.71 -16.92 -10.08
C ASP A 14 9.80 -15.87 -9.81
N GLY A 15 9.82 -15.32 -8.60
CA GLY A 15 10.80 -14.32 -8.16
C GLY A 15 10.63 -12.93 -8.80
N ARG A 16 9.53 -12.69 -9.50
CA ARG A 16 9.23 -11.42 -10.17
C ARG A 16 7.89 -10.85 -9.70
N PRO A 17 7.69 -9.53 -9.79
CA PRO A 17 6.40 -8.96 -9.54
C PRO A 17 5.33 -9.57 -10.45
N SER A 18 4.19 -9.97 -9.87
CA SER A 18 3.03 -10.30 -10.68
C SER A 18 2.62 -9.10 -11.55
N ARG A 19 1.87 -9.33 -12.61
CA ARG A 19 1.39 -8.26 -13.49
C ARG A 19 0.63 -7.17 -12.74
N MET A 20 -0.10 -7.54 -11.70
CA MET A 20 -0.79 -6.57 -10.82
C MET A 20 0.19 -5.72 -10.02
N LEU A 21 1.21 -6.34 -9.43
CA LEU A 21 2.25 -5.63 -8.69
C LEU A 21 3.08 -4.74 -9.61
N GLU A 22 3.39 -5.22 -10.80
CA GLU A 22 4.09 -4.42 -11.80
C GLU A 22 3.33 -3.14 -12.18
N PHE A 23 2.01 -3.19 -12.31
CA PHE A 23 1.20 -2.00 -12.56
C PHE A 23 1.23 -1.02 -11.39
N ARG A 24 1.25 -1.49 -10.14
CA ARG A 24 1.47 -0.63 -8.97
C ARG A 24 2.83 0.04 -9.00
N LEU A 25 3.89 -0.72 -9.31
CA LEU A 25 5.26 -0.21 -9.40
C LEU A 25 5.42 0.81 -10.52
N ARG A 26 4.85 0.58 -11.70
CA ARG A 26 4.81 1.54 -12.80
C ARG A 26 4.12 2.84 -12.39
N ARG A 27 2.97 2.72 -11.72
CA ARG A 27 2.23 3.89 -11.23
C ARG A 27 3.01 4.67 -10.17
N ALA A 28 3.69 3.97 -9.27
CA ALA A 28 4.55 4.59 -8.28
C ALA A 28 5.75 5.32 -8.92
N LEU A 29 6.35 4.71 -9.94
CA LEU A 29 7.45 5.32 -10.70
C LEU A 29 7.00 6.60 -11.40
N GLU A 30 5.80 6.64 -11.99
CA GLU A 30 5.22 7.86 -12.58
C GLU A 30 5.06 8.96 -11.53
N VAL A 31 4.49 8.63 -10.36
CA VAL A 31 4.30 9.58 -9.26
C VAL A 31 5.64 10.09 -8.76
N TRP A 32 6.60 9.20 -8.58
CA TRP A 32 7.95 9.54 -8.12
C TRP A 32 8.69 10.40 -9.14
N SER A 33 8.60 10.10 -10.44
CA SER A 33 9.24 10.88 -11.50
C SER A 33 8.69 12.29 -11.61
N ALA A 34 7.41 12.48 -11.33
CA ALA A 34 6.77 13.79 -11.32
C ALA A 34 7.14 14.63 -10.09
N ALA A 35 7.30 13.99 -8.94
CA ALA A 35 7.66 14.64 -7.67
C ALA A 35 8.47 13.66 -6.80
N PRO A 36 9.81 13.65 -6.94
CA PRO A 36 10.68 12.76 -6.19
C PRO A 36 10.50 12.90 -4.67
N ALA A 37 10.29 11.78 -3.99
CA ALA A 37 10.13 11.67 -2.55
C ALA A 37 10.65 10.30 -2.10
N PRO A 38 10.88 10.05 -0.79
CA PRO A 38 11.17 8.71 -0.31
C PRO A 38 10.12 7.71 -0.79
N LEU A 39 10.56 6.59 -1.36
CA LEU A 39 9.72 5.57 -1.97
C LEU A 39 9.75 4.30 -1.12
N VAL A 40 8.72 4.11 -0.31
CA VAL A 40 8.57 2.94 0.55
C VAL A 40 7.97 1.79 -0.25
N VAL A 41 8.63 0.65 -0.25
CA VAL A 41 8.10 -0.61 -0.78
C VAL A 41 7.74 -1.52 0.38
N SER A 42 6.44 -1.77 0.57
CA SER A 42 5.92 -2.41 1.77
C SER A 42 5.21 -3.73 1.46
N GLY A 43 5.70 -4.81 2.10
CA GLY A 43 5.12 -6.15 1.99
C GLY A 43 6.10 -7.26 2.34
N PHE A 44 5.60 -8.23 3.12
CA PHE A 44 6.38 -9.41 3.51
C PHE A 44 6.67 -10.32 2.30
N GLY A 45 7.96 -10.53 2.04
CA GLY A 45 8.42 -11.33 0.89
C GLY A 45 8.34 -10.62 -0.46
N GLU A 46 7.92 -9.36 -0.50
CA GLU A 46 7.72 -8.59 -1.73
C GLU A 46 8.62 -7.36 -1.80
N ALA A 47 9.00 -6.80 -0.66
CA ALA A 47 9.70 -5.52 -0.58
C ALA A 47 11.01 -5.51 -1.38
N GLU A 48 11.83 -6.53 -1.25
CA GLU A 48 13.11 -6.66 -1.96
C GLU A 48 12.91 -6.74 -3.47
N VAL A 49 11.95 -7.55 -3.92
CA VAL A 49 11.64 -7.72 -5.35
C VAL A 49 11.10 -6.41 -5.94
N MET A 50 10.31 -5.65 -5.18
CA MET A 50 9.84 -4.33 -5.58
C MET A 50 10.99 -3.32 -5.69
N ALA A 51 11.92 -3.34 -4.73
CA ALA A 51 13.10 -2.48 -4.74
C ALA A 51 13.99 -2.76 -5.95
N ASP A 52 14.30 -4.02 -6.22
CA ASP A 52 15.10 -4.44 -7.39
C ASP A 52 14.46 -3.98 -8.70
N TRP A 53 13.14 -4.11 -8.81
CA TRP A 53 12.40 -3.66 -9.99
C TRP A 53 12.53 -2.15 -10.22
N LEU A 54 12.53 -1.34 -9.16
CA LEU A 54 12.67 0.12 -9.20
C LEU A 54 14.12 0.54 -9.49
N LEU A 55 15.11 -0.13 -8.87
CA LEU A 55 16.54 0.11 -9.07
C LEU A 55 16.93 -0.05 -10.55
N VAL A 56 16.51 -1.15 -11.18
CA VAL A 56 16.76 -1.42 -12.60
C VAL A 56 16.16 -0.32 -13.52
N ARG A 57 15.16 0.41 -13.03
CA ARG A 57 14.50 1.51 -13.77
C ARG A 57 15.00 2.90 -13.40
N GLY A 58 16.11 2.97 -12.68
CA GLY A 58 16.82 4.21 -12.41
C GLY A 58 16.38 4.99 -11.18
N VAL A 59 15.56 4.39 -10.30
CA VAL A 59 15.30 4.99 -8.99
C VAL A 59 16.55 4.82 -8.13
N PRO A 60 17.14 5.90 -7.59
CA PRO A 60 18.32 5.78 -6.75
C PRO A 60 18.05 4.94 -5.49
N GLU A 61 18.99 4.10 -5.09
CA GLU A 61 18.89 3.28 -3.88
C GLU A 61 18.58 4.13 -2.64
N ALA A 62 19.22 5.29 -2.52
CA ALA A 62 18.99 6.22 -1.42
C ALA A 62 17.54 6.76 -1.34
N SER A 63 16.76 6.64 -2.42
CA SER A 63 15.35 7.03 -2.45
C SER A 63 14.41 5.88 -2.06
N ILE A 64 14.89 4.64 -2.01
CA ILE A 64 14.07 3.45 -1.73
C ILE A 64 14.19 3.06 -0.26
N VAL A 65 13.04 2.87 0.38
CA VAL A 65 12.95 2.43 1.77
C VAL A 65 12.20 1.10 1.82
N LEU A 66 12.85 0.07 2.37
CA LEU A 66 12.26 -1.26 2.52
C LEU A 66 11.40 -1.34 3.78
N GLU A 67 10.19 -1.83 3.63
CA GLU A 67 9.34 -2.29 4.73
C GLU A 67 8.95 -3.76 4.48
N PRO A 68 9.74 -4.75 4.93
CA PRO A 68 9.61 -6.14 4.53
C PRO A 68 8.72 -6.98 5.46
N GLN A 69 8.04 -6.40 6.44
CA GLN A 69 7.37 -7.17 7.50
C GLN A 69 5.85 -7.18 7.41
N ALA A 70 5.25 -6.19 6.74
CA ALA A 70 3.80 -6.06 6.68
C ALA A 70 3.14 -7.23 5.93
N ARG A 71 2.13 -7.84 6.57
CA ARG A 71 1.36 -8.99 6.03
C ARG A 71 -0.09 -8.64 5.73
N SER A 72 -0.48 -7.40 5.95
CA SER A 72 -1.86 -6.91 5.78
C SER A 72 -1.89 -5.43 5.44
N THR A 73 -3.02 -4.96 4.92
CA THR A 73 -3.17 -3.55 4.54
C THR A 73 -2.96 -2.60 5.72
N ASN A 74 -3.51 -2.94 6.89
CA ASN A 74 -3.30 -2.10 8.07
C ASN A 74 -1.83 -2.06 8.49
N GLU A 75 -1.12 -3.20 8.47
CA GLU A 75 0.31 -3.23 8.79
C GLU A 75 1.15 -2.44 7.78
N ASN A 76 0.84 -2.52 6.49
CA ASN A 76 1.51 -1.68 5.48
C ASN A 76 1.41 -0.19 5.83
N LEU A 77 0.23 0.27 6.25
CA LEU A 77 0.00 1.67 6.61
C LEU A 77 0.69 2.03 7.94
N GLU A 78 0.52 1.21 8.98
CA GLU A 78 1.10 1.45 10.31
C GLU A 78 2.63 1.51 10.23
N ARG A 79 3.27 0.49 9.64
CA ARG A 79 4.72 0.40 9.53
C ARG A 79 5.31 1.49 8.63
N SER A 80 4.64 1.83 7.53
CA SER A 80 5.08 2.96 6.70
C SER A 80 4.96 4.28 7.44
N ARG A 81 3.95 4.45 8.31
CA ARG A 81 3.80 5.61 9.17
C ARG A 81 4.89 5.70 10.23
N GLU A 82 5.26 4.56 10.82
CA GLU A 82 6.35 4.49 11.80
C GLU A 82 7.71 4.91 11.21
N LEU A 83 7.97 4.57 9.94
CA LEU A 83 9.17 5.00 9.22
C LEU A 83 9.20 6.51 8.96
N PHE A 84 8.04 7.15 8.86
CA PHE A 84 7.90 8.59 8.57
C PHE A 84 6.90 9.24 9.53
N PRO A 85 7.21 9.33 10.84
CA PRO A 85 6.26 9.81 11.85
C PRO A 85 5.86 11.28 11.66
N ASP A 86 6.74 12.09 11.09
CA ASP A 86 6.51 13.53 10.86
C ASP A 86 5.87 13.85 9.51
N ALA A 87 5.65 12.86 8.66
CA ALA A 87 5.00 13.09 7.36
C ALA A 87 3.57 13.62 7.54
N ALA A 88 3.20 14.65 6.80
CA ALA A 88 1.84 15.20 6.85
C ALA A 88 0.81 14.19 6.32
N TYR A 89 1.21 13.38 5.34
CA TYR A 89 0.41 12.29 4.77
C TYR A 89 1.32 11.27 4.06
N LEU A 90 0.78 10.09 3.80
CA LEU A 90 1.40 9.08 2.94
C LEU A 90 0.71 9.10 1.58
N THR A 91 1.49 9.13 0.49
CA THR A 91 0.95 8.90 -0.86
C THR A 91 0.96 7.40 -1.13
N VAL A 92 -0.20 6.75 -1.05
CA VAL A 92 -0.30 5.28 -1.11
C VAL A 92 -0.74 4.83 -2.50
N VAL A 93 0.10 4.05 -3.15
CA VAL A 93 -0.16 3.46 -4.47
C VAL A 93 -0.65 2.03 -4.31
N THR A 94 -1.85 1.75 -4.79
CA THR A 94 -2.45 0.43 -4.76
C THR A 94 -3.37 0.22 -5.96
N SER A 95 -3.84 -0.99 -6.19
CA SER A 95 -4.77 -1.28 -7.29
C SER A 95 -6.13 -0.62 -7.08
N GLY A 96 -6.78 -0.18 -8.15
CA GLY A 96 -8.04 0.56 -8.08
C GLY A 96 -9.13 -0.14 -7.26
N PHE A 97 -9.28 -1.46 -7.39
CA PHE A 97 -10.24 -2.26 -6.61
C PHE A 97 -9.93 -2.27 -5.10
N HIS A 98 -8.69 -1.97 -4.70
CA HIS A 98 -8.23 -2.01 -3.31
C HIS A 98 -8.28 -0.65 -2.60
N VAL A 99 -8.53 0.43 -3.33
CA VAL A 99 -8.51 1.81 -2.81
C VAL A 99 -9.48 2.01 -1.65
N LEU A 100 -10.72 1.54 -1.78
CA LEU A 100 -11.74 1.72 -0.72
C LEU A 100 -11.34 1.03 0.58
N ARG A 101 -10.86 -0.21 0.51
CA ARG A 101 -10.39 -0.95 1.69
C ARG A 101 -9.19 -0.26 2.35
N THR A 102 -8.26 0.23 1.56
CA THR A 102 -7.12 0.99 2.07
C THR A 102 -7.57 2.28 2.77
N ARG A 103 -8.55 2.98 2.20
CA ARG A 103 -9.14 4.19 2.81
C ARG A 103 -9.80 3.90 4.16
N VAL A 104 -10.56 2.81 4.26
CA VAL A 104 -11.20 2.40 5.52
C VAL A 104 -10.16 2.15 6.61
N TRP A 105 -9.08 1.45 6.30
CA TRP A 105 -8.01 1.21 7.25
C TRP A 105 -7.25 2.49 7.62
N ALA A 106 -6.90 3.33 6.67
CA ALA A 106 -6.23 4.61 6.93
C ALA A 106 -7.08 5.51 7.86
N TRP A 107 -8.39 5.59 7.59
CA TRP A 107 -9.31 6.31 8.46
C TRP A 107 -9.38 5.72 9.88
N HIS A 108 -9.43 4.38 10.01
CA HIS A 108 -9.42 3.72 11.32
C HIS A 108 -8.16 4.01 12.12
N LEU A 109 -7.01 3.98 11.46
CA LEU A 109 -5.70 4.22 12.07
C LEU A 109 -5.40 5.71 12.31
N GLY A 110 -6.22 6.60 11.78
CA GLY A 110 -5.98 8.04 11.84
C GLY A 110 -4.76 8.49 11.02
N ILE A 111 -4.40 7.74 9.98
CA ILE A 111 -3.26 8.04 9.12
C ILE A 111 -3.76 8.83 7.91
N PRO A 112 -3.33 10.10 7.73
CA PRO A 112 -3.66 10.86 6.53
C PRO A 112 -3.03 10.23 5.29
N VAL A 113 -3.84 9.97 4.25
CA VAL A 113 -3.37 9.35 3.01
C VAL A 113 -3.88 10.09 1.78
N ARG A 114 -3.05 10.11 0.73
CA ARG A 114 -3.43 10.38 -0.64
C ARG A 114 -3.37 9.07 -1.40
N LEU A 115 -4.53 8.57 -1.84
CA LEU A 115 -4.61 7.28 -2.53
C LEU A 115 -4.45 7.48 -4.03
N VAL A 116 -3.54 6.72 -4.62
CA VAL A 116 -3.27 6.69 -6.06
C VAL A 116 -3.60 5.30 -6.58
N ALA A 117 -4.59 5.22 -7.46
CA ALA A 117 -5.00 3.97 -8.06
C ALA A 117 -4.05 3.57 -9.20
N ALA A 118 -3.55 2.34 -9.15
CA ALA A 118 -2.93 1.68 -10.28
C ALA A 118 -3.97 0.90 -11.09
N PRO A 119 -3.82 0.81 -12.42
CA PRO A 119 -4.69 -0.03 -13.25
C PRO A 119 -4.71 -1.48 -12.77
N THR A 120 -5.81 -2.17 -13.00
CA THR A 120 -5.92 -3.61 -12.76
C THR A 120 -5.87 -4.34 -14.09
N PRO A 121 -5.07 -5.42 -14.23
CA PRO A 121 -5.06 -6.23 -15.45
C PRO A 121 -6.47 -6.69 -15.82
N GLU A 122 -6.85 -6.57 -17.08
CA GLU A 122 -8.20 -6.93 -17.56
C GLU A 122 -8.55 -8.38 -17.24
N THR A 123 -7.61 -9.30 -17.39
CA THR A 123 -7.75 -10.72 -17.11
C THR A 123 -8.12 -11.07 -15.65
N SER A 124 -7.83 -10.17 -14.72
CA SER A 124 -8.11 -10.38 -13.29
C SER A 124 -9.08 -9.36 -12.69
N ARG A 125 -9.53 -8.38 -13.49
CA ARG A 125 -10.36 -7.27 -13.00
C ARG A 125 -11.65 -7.75 -12.35
N ALA A 126 -12.45 -8.53 -13.05
CA ALA A 126 -13.72 -9.04 -12.53
C ALA A 126 -13.56 -9.85 -11.25
N LYS A 127 -12.57 -10.74 -11.19
CA LYS A 127 -12.26 -11.56 -10.01
C LYS A 127 -11.85 -10.70 -8.81
N ASN A 128 -11.03 -9.68 -9.03
CA ASN A 128 -10.55 -8.83 -7.95
C ASN A 128 -11.65 -7.91 -7.40
N TYR A 129 -12.48 -7.33 -8.26
CA TYR A 129 -13.64 -6.55 -7.82
C TYR A 129 -14.68 -7.42 -7.10
N ALA A 130 -14.94 -8.63 -7.57
CA ALA A 130 -15.81 -9.58 -6.89
C ALA A 130 -15.27 -9.95 -5.49
N ARG A 131 -13.97 -10.14 -5.34
CA ARG A 131 -13.32 -10.36 -4.04
C ARG A 131 -13.52 -9.18 -3.08
N GLU A 132 -13.46 -7.94 -3.56
CA GLU A 132 -13.67 -6.76 -2.72
C GLU A 132 -15.12 -6.60 -2.25
N VAL A 133 -16.09 -7.12 -2.97
CA VAL A 133 -17.50 -7.17 -2.52
C VAL A 133 -17.62 -7.91 -1.17
N VAL A 134 -16.77 -8.90 -0.92
CA VAL A 134 -16.70 -9.63 0.36
C VAL A 134 -15.66 -9.03 1.31
N ALA A 135 -14.48 -8.70 0.80
CA ALA A 135 -13.36 -8.23 1.61
C ALA A 135 -13.58 -6.85 2.21
N LEU A 136 -14.26 -5.95 1.50
CA LEU A 136 -14.56 -4.60 1.99
C LEU A 136 -15.54 -4.61 3.17
N PRO A 137 -16.72 -5.28 3.11
CA PRO A 137 -17.62 -5.40 4.26
C PRO A 137 -16.94 -6.08 5.47
N HIS A 138 -16.12 -7.11 5.24
CA HIS A 138 -15.34 -7.75 6.29
C HIS A 138 -14.36 -6.78 6.97
N SER A 139 -13.66 -5.96 6.20
CA SER A 139 -12.75 -4.95 6.74
C SER A 139 -13.51 -3.87 7.52
N VAL A 140 -14.64 -3.41 7.01
CA VAL A 140 -15.52 -2.45 7.70
C VAL A 140 -16.01 -3.02 9.03
N ALA A 141 -16.47 -4.28 9.05
CA ALA A 141 -16.89 -4.95 10.27
C ALA A 141 -15.77 -5.08 11.30
N ARG A 142 -14.55 -5.43 10.87
CA ARG A 142 -13.36 -5.48 11.75
C ARG A 142 -13.02 -4.11 12.34
N VAL A 143 -13.08 -3.07 11.53
CA VAL A 143 -12.85 -1.68 11.99
C VAL A 143 -13.92 -1.25 12.98
N ALA A 144 -15.19 -1.52 12.69
CA ALA A 144 -16.30 -1.21 13.59
C ALA A 144 -16.16 -1.93 14.93
N TRP A 145 -15.82 -3.23 14.89
CA TRP A 145 -15.56 -4.02 16.09
C TRP A 145 -14.41 -3.47 16.94
N ARG A 146 -13.27 -3.16 16.32
CA ARG A 146 -12.12 -2.58 17.01
C ARG A 146 -12.47 -1.23 17.68
N ARG A 147 -13.25 -0.37 16.99
CA ARG A 147 -13.70 0.91 17.55
C ARG A 147 -14.69 0.71 18.70
N PHE A 148 -15.60 -0.24 18.56
CA PHE A 148 -16.54 -0.60 19.64
C PHE A 148 -15.77 -1.08 20.89
N VAL A 149 -14.85 -2.02 20.73
CA VAL A 149 -14.04 -2.54 21.85
C VAL A 149 -13.24 -1.43 22.52
N ARG A 150 -12.62 -0.53 21.74
CA ARG A 150 -11.91 0.63 22.32
C ARG A 150 -12.83 1.55 23.11
N ARG A 151 -14.07 1.77 22.66
CA ARG A 151 -15.03 2.62 23.38
C ARG A 151 -15.53 1.98 24.68
N VAL A 152 -15.72 0.67 24.68
CA VAL A 152 -16.31 -0.04 25.81
C VAL A 152 -15.25 -0.46 26.85
N PHE A 153 -14.09 -0.90 26.40
CA PHE A 153 -13.05 -1.49 27.25
C PHE A 153 -11.75 -0.68 27.30
N GLY A 154 -11.59 0.35 26.46
CA GLY A 154 -10.43 1.22 26.45
C GLY A 154 -10.59 2.34 27.48
N ARG A 155 -10.09 2.10 28.66
CA ARG A 155 -9.69 3.14 29.62
C ARG A 155 -8.19 3.23 29.64
#